data_0e57509f003a8be0624c08291e19c3d5
#
_entry.id   0e57509f003a8be0624c08291e19c3d5
#
_cell.length_a   1.000
_cell.length_b   1.000
_cell.length_c   1.000
_cell.angle_alpha   90.00
_cell.angle_beta   90.00
_cell.angle_gamma   90.00
#
_symmetry.space_group_name_H-M   'P 1'
#
loop_
_entity.id
_entity.type
_entity.pdbx_description
1 polymer ?
#
loop_
_entity_poly.entity_id
_entity_poly.type
_entity_poly.pdbx_seq_one_letter_code
_entity_poly.pdbx_strand_id
1 'polypeptide(L)'
;MSHPNFESQLDAYLDGELAAVDARELEAHLAQCPECTRFREGRVALRAAIASDIPKFQAPAALRDRVRAAARARSGTPRRFTVRNVWRPLALAASLAVVALGSWTLARQRAAGEALADDVLTSHIRSLMPGHLTDVLSSDQHTVKPWFNGRLDFSPPVYDFAGRGYPLVGGRLDYVDGRPVAALVYGRRQHLINVFLWPSPRGPSGGPKTRDRQGYHTLHWTTADYSYWVVSDLGLPELQDFAQLLRQADSTVQPVTAR
;
A
#
# COMPACT_ATOMS: atom_id res chain seq x y z
N MET A 1 20.76 -58.79 9.40
CA MET A 1 19.70 -58.00 10.04
C MET A 1 18.64 -57.73 8.98
N SER A 2 17.45 -58.29 9.13
CA SER A 2 16.32 -57.97 8.25
C SER A 2 15.90 -56.54 8.54
N HIS A 3 16.01 -55.66 7.53
CA HIS A 3 15.60 -54.27 7.67
C HIS A 3 14.05 -54.21 7.63
N PRO A 4 13.35 -53.80 8.68
CA PRO A 4 11.91 -53.68 8.65
C PRO A 4 11.54 -52.69 7.55
N ASN A 5 10.62 -53.02 6.68
CA ASN A 5 10.15 -52.28 5.48
C ASN A 5 10.99 -52.41 4.20
N PHE A 6 12.19 -53.03 4.21
CA PHE A 6 12.99 -53.16 2.99
C PHE A 6 12.27 -53.98 1.89
N GLU A 7 11.61 -55.06 2.26
CA GLU A 7 10.93 -55.95 1.29
C GLU A 7 9.79 -55.18 0.57
N SER A 8 8.96 -54.45 1.30
CA SER A 8 7.88 -53.71 0.71
C SER A 8 8.35 -52.53 -0.18
N GLN A 9 9.43 -51.88 0.23
CA GLN A 9 10.05 -50.81 -0.57
C GLN A 9 10.70 -51.39 -1.84
N LEU A 10 11.34 -52.55 -1.75
CA LEU A 10 11.94 -53.19 -2.89
C LEU A 10 10.89 -53.65 -3.91
N ASP A 11 9.76 -54.20 -3.45
CA ASP A 11 8.68 -54.61 -4.35
C ASP A 11 8.08 -53.39 -5.06
N ALA A 12 7.82 -52.29 -4.34
CA ALA A 12 7.36 -51.03 -4.94
C ALA A 12 8.39 -50.43 -5.92
N TYR A 13 9.68 -50.53 -5.61
CA TYR A 13 10.76 -50.10 -6.51
C TYR A 13 10.79 -50.91 -7.81
N LEU A 14 10.70 -52.24 -7.69
CA LEU A 14 10.68 -53.12 -8.85
C LEU A 14 9.43 -52.98 -9.71
N ASP A 15 8.32 -52.47 -9.14
CA ASP A 15 7.08 -52.18 -9.84
C ASP A 15 7.03 -50.74 -10.39
N GLY A 16 8.04 -49.91 -10.08
CA GLY A 16 8.12 -48.54 -10.53
C GLY A 16 7.15 -47.58 -9.81
N GLU A 17 6.65 -48.00 -8.63
CA GLU A 17 5.67 -47.25 -7.82
C GLU A 17 6.32 -46.45 -6.68
N LEU A 18 7.65 -46.63 -6.46
CA LEU A 18 8.35 -45.90 -5.39
C LEU A 18 8.64 -44.47 -5.80
N ALA A 19 8.46 -43.51 -4.86
CA ALA A 19 8.77 -42.12 -5.10
C ALA A 19 10.27 -41.91 -5.39
N ALA A 20 10.62 -40.92 -6.24
CA ALA A 20 11.99 -40.71 -6.72
C ALA A 20 13.02 -40.43 -5.61
N VAL A 21 12.59 -39.88 -4.46
CA VAL A 21 13.47 -39.64 -3.31
C VAL A 21 13.78 -40.95 -2.62
N ASP A 22 12.76 -41.76 -2.32
CA ASP A 22 12.88 -43.05 -1.65
C ASP A 22 13.63 -44.09 -2.53
N ALA A 23 13.45 -44.02 -3.84
CA ALA A 23 14.18 -44.86 -4.81
C ALA A 23 15.69 -44.60 -4.74
N ARG A 24 16.14 -43.37 -4.62
CA ARG A 24 17.57 -43.02 -4.48
C ARG A 24 18.14 -43.51 -3.15
N GLU A 25 17.38 -43.39 -2.07
CA GLU A 25 17.80 -43.91 -0.75
C GLU A 25 17.94 -45.42 -0.78
N LEU A 26 16.99 -46.13 -1.41
CA LEU A 26 17.04 -47.58 -1.61
C LEU A 26 18.25 -48.00 -2.45
N GLU A 27 18.53 -47.31 -3.57
CA GLU A 27 19.69 -47.53 -4.41
C GLU A 27 21.01 -47.32 -3.67
N ALA A 28 21.11 -46.27 -2.87
CA ALA A 28 22.28 -46.00 -2.03
C ALA A 28 22.49 -47.11 -1.00
N HIS A 29 21.41 -47.63 -0.40
CA HIS A 29 21.46 -48.75 0.53
C HIS A 29 21.89 -50.07 -0.17
N LEU A 30 21.33 -50.39 -1.33
CA LEU A 30 21.69 -51.55 -2.14
C LEU A 30 23.17 -51.55 -2.52
N ALA A 31 23.77 -50.39 -2.78
CA ALA A 31 25.19 -50.26 -3.09
C ALA A 31 26.12 -50.64 -1.91
N GLN A 32 25.60 -50.58 -0.68
CA GLN A 32 26.38 -50.80 0.55
C GLN A 32 26.06 -52.12 1.27
N CYS A 33 24.90 -52.73 0.98
CA CYS A 33 24.44 -53.94 1.67
C CYS A 33 24.39 -55.15 0.74
N PRO A 34 25.35 -56.11 0.85
CA PRO A 34 25.38 -57.30 0.00
C PRO A 34 24.20 -58.25 0.21
N GLU A 35 23.60 -58.26 1.39
CA GLU A 35 22.44 -59.09 1.72
C GLU A 35 21.20 -58.60 0.98
N CYS A 36 20.93 -57.29 1.02
CA CYS A 36 19.81 -56.65 0.31
C CYS A 36 19.97 -56.73 -1.20
N THR A 37 21.21 -56.68 -1.71
CA THR A 37 21.51 -56.87 -3.12
C THR A 37 21.18 -58.28 -3.58
N ARG A 38 21.58 -59.31 -2.82
CA ARG A 38 21.24 -60.72 -3.10
C ARG A 38 19.72 -60.95 -3.06
N PHE A 39 19.02 -60.33 -2.10
CA PHE A 39 17.57 -60.42 -2.03
C PHE A 39 16.90 -59.80 -3.25
N ARG A 40 17.35 -58.64 -3.72
CA ARG A 40 16.88 -57.99 -4.96
C ARG A 40 17.11 -58.91 -6.16
N GLU A 41 18.31 -59.51 -6.31
CA GLU A 41 18.64 -60.41 -7.40
C GLU A 41 17.72 -61.65 -7.41
N GLY A 42 17.44 -62.24 -6.25
CA GLY A 42 16.46 -63.29 -6.09
C GLY A 42 15.05 -62.91 -6.53
N ARG A 43 14.58 -61.72 -6.18
CA ARG A 43 13.27 -61.20 -6.61
C ARG A 43 13.21 -60.96 -8.12
N VAL A 44 14.28 -60.41 -8.72
CA VAL A 44 14.38 -60.23 -10.18
C VAL A 44 14.39 -61.54 -10.90
N ALA A 45 15.17 -62.53 -10.40
CA ALA A 45 15.21 -63.89 -10.98
C ALA A 45 13.86 -64.60 -10.89
N LEU A 46 13.17 -64.50 -9.74
CA LEU A 46 11.84 -65.09 -9.58
C LEU A 46 10.84 -64.46 -10.57
N ARG A 47 10.83 -63.13 -10.71
CA ARG A 47 9.97 -62.46 -11.71
C ARG A 47 10.26 -62.91 -13.13
N ALA A 48 11.54 -63.08 -13.49
CA ALA A 48 11.92 -63.54 -14.79
C ALA A 48 11.45 -65.00 -15.04
N ALA A 49 11.59 -65.86 -14.03
CA ALA A 49 11.11 -67.25 -14.11
C ALA A 49 9.59 -67.31 -14.27
N ILE A 50 8.85 -66.56 -13.45
CA ILE A 50 7.39 -66.47 -13.58
C ILE A 50 7.00 -65.97 -14.97
N ALA A 51 7.67 -64.94 -15.47
CA ALA A 51 7.36 -64.36 -16.78
C ALA A 51 7.67 -65.31 -17.96
N SER A 52 8.64 -66.27 -17.80
CA SER A 52 8.95 -67.27 -18.80
C SER A 52 8.01 -68.47 -18.80
N ASP A 53 7.57 -68.86 -17.58
CA ASP A 53 6.83 -70.12 -17.42
C ASP A 53 5.30 -69.94 -17.51
N ILE A 54 4.79 -68.70 -17.34
CA ILE A 54 3.39 -68.46 -17.50
C ILE A 54 2.98 -68.46 -18.97
N PRO A 55 1.96 -69.27 -19.35
CA PRO A 55 1.47 -69.32 -20.73
C PRO A 55 0.90 -67.96 -21.15
N LYS A 56 1.44 -67.39 -22.23
CA LYS A 56 1.02 -66.15 -22.79
C LYS A 56 -0.18 -66.34 -23.71
N PHE A 57 -1.35 -65.90 -23.27
CA PHE A 57 -2.55 -65.92 -24.09
C PHE A 57 -2.57 -64.72 -25.04
N GLN A 58 -2.79 -64.95 -26.32
CA GLN A 58 -2.96 -63.90 -27.28
C GLN A 58 -4.39 -63.30 -27.17
N ALA A 59 -4.51 -62.06 -26.90
CA ALA A 59 -5.82 -61.38 -26.88
C ALA A 59 -6.47 -61.47 -28.28
N PRO A 60 -7.79 -61.70 -28.38
CA PRO A 60 -8.52 -61.60 -29.63
C PRO A 60 -8.28 -60.29 -30.37
N ALA A 61 -8.21 -60.32 -31.72
CA ALA A 61 -7.94 -59.15 -32.53
C ALA A 61 -8.90 -57.97 -32.21
N ALA A 62 -10.19 -58.28 -32.08
CA ALA A 62 -11.20 -57.30 -31.72
C ALA A 62 -10.96 -56.58 -30.38
N LEU A 63 -10.41 -57.30 -29.38
CA LEU A 63 -10.06 -56.66 -28.10
C LEU A 63 -8.84 -55.76 -28.23
N ARG A 64 -7.83 -56.20 -28.98
CA ARG A 64 -6.63 -55.39 -29.25
C ARG A 64 -6.99 -54.08 -29.97
N ASP A 65 -7.90 -54.14 -30.96
CA ASP A 65 -8.30 -52.97 -31.71
C ASP A 65 -9.16 -52.02 -30.87
N ARG A 66 -10.05 -52.54 -30.00
CA ARG A 66 -10.79 -51.74 -29.02
C ARG A 66 -9.87 -51.03 -28.05
N VAL A 67 -8.87 -51.71 -27.48
CA VAL A 67 -7.89 -51.10 -26.57
C VAL A 67 -7.07 -50.03 -27.28
N ARG A 68 -6.60 -50.31 -28.50
CA ARG A 68 -5.88 -49.31 -29.29
C ARG A 68 -6.74 -48.11 -29.65
N ALA A 69 -8.01 -48.31 -30.00
CA ALA A 69 -8.94 -47.20 -30.26
C ALA A 69 -9.20 -46.37 -28.99
N ALA A 70 -9.41 -47.00 -27.83
CA ALA A 70 -9.55 -46.32 -26.56
C ALA A 70 -8.28 -45.57 -26.14
N ALA A 71 -7.10 -46.14 -26.35
CA ALA A 71 -5.85 -45.44 -26.08
C ALA A 71 -5.66 -44.22 -27.00
N ARG A 72 -5.97 -44.33 -28.29
CA ARG A 72 -5.94 -43.22 -29.23
C ARG A 72 -6.97 -42.14 -28.89
N ALA A 73 -8.16 -42.52 -28.43
CA ALA A 73 -9.18 -41.59 -27.99
C ALA A 73 -8.76 -40.83 -26.73
N ARG A 74 -8.01 -41.49 -25.83
CA ARG A 74 -7.41 -40.83 -24.62
C ARG A 74 -6.13 -40.06 -24.93
N SER A 75 -5.36 -40.48 -25.90
CA SER A 75 -4.25 -39.70 -26.45
C SER A 75 -4.73 -38.68 -27.48
N GLY A 76 -6.02 -38.33 -27.41
CA GLY A 76 -6.54 -37.14 -28.08
C GLY A 76 -5.55 -36.02 -27.92
N THR A 77 -5.09 -35.54 -29.08
CA THR A 77 -4.13 -34.43 -29.25
C THR A 77 -4.01 -33.60 -27.99
N PRO A 78 -2.78 -33.40 -27.48
CA PRO A 78 -2.60 -32.43 -26.42
C PRO A 78 -3.33 -31.21 -26.94
N ARG A 79 -4.42 -30.83 -26.27
CA ARG A 79 -5.14 -29.63 -26.56
C ARG A 79 -4.05 -28.58 -26.53
N ARG A 80 -3.56 -28.21 -27.70
CA ARG A 80 -2.60 -27.13 -27.86
C ARG A 80 -3.31 -25.99 -27.19
N PHE A 81 -3.04 -25.80 -25.88
CA PHE A 81 -3.33 -24.57 -25.19
C PHE A 81 -2.58 -23.55 -26.02
N THR A 82 -3.28 -22.98 -26.99
CA THR A 82 -2.73 -21.89 -27.73
C THR A 82 -2.50 -20.84 -26.67
N VAL A 83 -1.25 -20.60 -26.33
CA VAL A 83 -0.77 -19.60 -25.38
C VAL A 83 -1.54 -18.30 -25.58
N ARG A 84 -1.96 -18.03 -26.82
CA ARG A 84 -2.80 -16.90 -27.26
C ARG A 84 -4.17 -16.82 -26.54
N ASN A 85 -4.73 -17.93 -26.04
CA ASN A 85 -6.05 -17.91 -25.40
C ASN A 85 -5.98 -17.67 -23.88
N VAL A 86 -4.79 -17.83 -23.29
CA VAL A 86 -4.54 -17.56 -21.86
C VAL A 86 -4.23 -16.07 -21.62
N TRP A 87 -3.68 -15.40 -22.62
CA TRP A 87 -3.34 -13.96 -22.52
C TRP A 87 -4.55 -13.04 -22.40
N ARG A 88 -5.69 -13.41 -23.00
CA ARG A 88 -6.91 -12.61 -22.90
C ARG A 88 -7.48 -12.52 -21.49
N PRO A 89 -7.74 -13.63 -20.75
CA PRO A 89 -8.20 -13.55 -19.37
C PRO A 89 -7.13 -12.97 -18.44
N LEU A 90 -5.83 -13.21 -18.70
CA LEU A 90 -4.73 -12.63 -17.94
C LEU A 90 -4.65 -11.11 -18.13
N ALA A 91 -4.79 -10.62 -19.37
CA ALA A 91 -4.84 -9.19 -19.68
C ALA A 91 -6.06 -8.53 -19.02
N LEU A 92 -7.23 -9.18 -19.04
CA LEU A 92 -8.43 -8.69 -18.36
C LEU A 92 -8.24 -8.65 -16.84
N ALA A 93 -7.67 -9.70 -16.26
CA ALA A 93 -7.37 -9.73 -14.82
C ALA A 93 -6.36 -8.66 -14.42
N ALA A 94 -5.31 -8.45 -15.23
CA ALA A 94 -4.32 -7.40 -15.01
C ALA A 94 -4.93 -5.99 -15.10
N SER A 95 -5.80 -5.74 -16.09
CA SER A 95 -6.48 -4.45 -16.21
C SER A 95 -7.43 -4.18 -15.05
N LEU A 96 -8.18 -5.18 -14.59
CA LEU A 96 -9.04 -5.05 -13.41
C LEU A 96 -8.22 -4.79 -12.14
N ALA A 97 -7.07 -5.46 -11.98
CA ALA A 97 -6.18 -5.22 -10.85
C ALA A 97 -5.61 -3.79 -10.86
N VAL A 98 -5.20 -3.27 -12.03
CA VAL A 98 -4.73 -1.88 -12.17
C VAL A 98 -5.84 -0.88 -11.83
N VAL A 99 -7.06 -1.10 -12.31
CA VAL A 99 -8.22 -0.25 -11.98
C VAL A 99 -8.55 -0.32 -10.49
N ALA A 100 -8.56 -1.51 -9.90
CA ALA A 100 -8.84 -1.69 -8.47
C ALA A 100 -7.77 -1.03 -7.59
N LEU A 101 -6.48 -1.22 -7.90
CA LEU A 101 -5.37 -0.57 -7.20
C LEU A 101 -5.40 0.95 -7.36
N GLY A 102 -5.64 1.45 -8.58
CA GLY A 102 -5.77 2.87 -8.86
C GLY A 102 -6.95 3.50 -8.10
N SER A 103 -8.10 2.85 -8.12
CA SER A 103 -9.28 3.30 -7.37
C SER A 103 -9.04 3.30 -5.86
N TRP A 104 -8.38 2.27 -5.35
CA TRP A 104 -8.07 2.15 -3.92
C TRP A 104 -7.05 3.20 -3.45
N THR A 105 -5.99 3.44 -4.22
CA THR A 105 -5.02 4.49 -3.89
C THR A 105 -5.66 5.87 -3.92
N LEU A 106 -6.51 6.15 -4.91
CA LEU A 106 -7.25 7.41 -4.99
C LEU A 106 -8.24 7.58 -3.83
N ALA A 107 -8.97 6.52 -3.46
CA ALA A 107 -9.88 6.52 -2.32
C ALA A 107 -9.13 6.77 -1.01
N ARG A 108 -7.97 6.11 -0.80
CA ARG A 108 -7.12 6.35 0.37
C ARG A 108 -6.59 7.79 0.44
N GLN A 109 -6.16 8.36 -0.69
CA GLN A 109 -5.68 9.74 -0.72
C GLN A 109 -6.79 10.74 -0.39
N ARG A 110 -8.02 10.49 -0.89
CA ARG A 110 -9.19 11.32 -0.55
C ARG A 110 -9.54 11.21 0.93
N ALA A 111 -9.62 9.99 1.47
CA ALA A 111 -9.90 9.76 2.88
C ALA A 111 -8.86 10.40 3.80
N ALA A 112 -7.56 10.32 3.47
CA ALA A 112 -6.51 11.00 4.23
C ALA A 112 -6.64 12.54 4.17
N GLY A 113 -7.01 13.09 3.02
CA GLY A 113 -7.25 14.52 2.89
C GLY A 113 -8.51 15.00 3.62
N GLU A 114 -9.52 14.14 3.75
CA GLU A 114 -10.73 14.42 4.54
C GLU A 114 -10.42 14.35 6.03
N ALA A 115 -9.71 13.32 6.48
CA ALA A 115 -9.29 13.18 7.88
C ALA A 115 -8.44 14.38 8.35
N LEU A 116 -7.51 14.85 7.53
CA LEU A 116 -6.71 16.03 7.83
C LEU A 116 -7.57 17.29 7.93
N ALA A 117 -8.53 17.50 7.02
CA ALA A 117 -9.44 18.64 7.09
C ALA A 117 -10.31 18.61 8.35
N ASP A 118 -10.73 17.43 8.77
CA ASP A 118 -11.51 17.23 10.00
C ASP A 118 -10.68 17.50 11.25
N ASP A 119 -9.41 17.10 11.26
CA ASP A 119 -8.50 17.36 12.37
C ASP A 119 -8.22 18.87 12.52
N VAL A 120 -7.97 19.56 11.40
CA VAL A 120 -7.81 21.03 11.36
C VAL A 120 -9.07 21.75 11.86
N LEU A 121 -10.26 21.34 11.41
CA LEU A 121 -11.52 21.92 11.85
C LEU A 121 -11.75 21.67 13.35
N THR A 122 -11.49 20.45 13.83
CA THR A 122 -11.61 20.08 15.24
C THR A 122 -10.67 20.93 16.10
N SER A 123 -9.44 21.14 15.64
CA SER A 123 -8.50 22.02 16.33
C SER A 123 -8.96 23.47 16.35
N HIS A 124 -9.55 23.99 15.26
CA HIS A 124 -10.15 25.32 15.24
C HIS A 124 -11.28 25.42 16.26
N ILE A 125 -12.25 24.50 16.25
CA ILE A 125 -13.39 24.52 17.19
C ILE A 125 -12.89 24.45 18.64
N ARG A 126 -11.91 23.59 18.95
CA ARG A 126 -11.30 23.49 20.26
C ARG A 126 -10.67 24.80 20.70
N SER A 127 -10.03 25.54 19.78
CA SER A 127 -9.40 26.81 20.09
C SER A 127 -10.38 27.93 20.47
N LEU A 128 -11.65 27.81 20.08
CA LEU A 128 -12.69 28.77 20.45
C LEU A 128 -13.19 28.59 21.90
N MET A 129 -12.76 27.51 22.58
CA MET A 129 -13.05 27.31 24.00
C MET A 129 -12.28 28.35 24.85
N PRO A 130 -12.81 28.76 26.03
CA PRO A 130 -12.13 29.68 26.90
C PRO A 130 -10.69 29.24 27.25
N GLY A 131 -9.75 30.16 27.09
CA GLY A 131 -8.34 29.89 27.43
C GLY A 131 -7.54 29.09 26.40
N HIS A 132 -8.13 28.73 25.25
CA HIS A 132 -7.45 27.88 24.23
C HIS A 132 -7.14 28.62 22.91
N LEU A 133 -7.47 29.92 22.83
CA LEU A 133 -7.34 30.66 21.57
C LEU A 133 -5.89 30.90 21.16
N THR A 134 -5.05 31.34 22.09
CA THR A 134 -3.65 31.71 21.87
C THR A 134 -2.79 31.34 23.06
N ASP A 135 -1.56 30.92 22.83
CA ASP A 135 -0.52 30.76 23.86
C ASP A 135 0.30 32.04 24.02
N VAL A 136 0.44 32.79 22.94
CA VAL A 136 1.01 34.13 22.92
C VAL A 136 -0.03 35.12 22.36
N LEU A 137 -0.50 35.99 23.19
CA LEU A 137 -1.43 37.07 22.83
C LEU A 137 -0.63 38.31 22.41
N SER A 138 -0.64 38.67 21.15
CA SER A 138 0.03 39.87 20.64
C SER A 138 -0.46 40.17 19.22
N SER A 139 -0.69 41.45 18.95
CA SER A 139 -0.93 42.00 17.61
C SER A 139 0.38 42.28 16.86
N ASP A 140 1.52 42.17 17.52
CA ASP A 140 2.83 42.44 16.92
C ASP A 140 3.48 41.14 16.43
N GLN A 141 3.70 41.08 15.12
CA GLN A 141 4.40 39.95 14.46
C GLN A 141 5.81 39.72 15.00
N HIS A 142 6.48 40.78 15.48
CA HIS A 142 7.83 40.71 16.06
C HIS A 142 7.83 40.06 17.44
N THR A 143 6.68 39.96 18.09
CA THR A 143 6.47 39.21 19.33
C THR A 143 6.04 37.77 19.04
N VAL A 144 5.07 37.57 18.13
CA VAL A 144 4.48 36.26 17.84
C VAL A 144 5.48 35.34 17.10
N LYS A 145 6.18 35.87 16.10
CA LYS A 145 7.14 35.05 15.32
C LYS A 145 8.29 34.47 16.18
N PRO A 146 9.01 35.25 17.00
CA PRO A 146 10.07 34.71 17.87
C PRO A 146 9.57 33.73 18.94
N TRP A 147 8.29 33.85 19.35
CA TRP A 147 7.73 32.95 20.35
C TRP A 147 7.76 31.48 19.92
N PHE A 148 7.67 31.22 18.63
CA PHE A 148 7.78 29.86 18.07
C PHE A 148 9.20 29.28 18.08
N ASN A 149 10.24 30.11 18.26
CA ASN A 149 11.62 29.66 18.28
C ASN A 149 11.88 28.68 19.43
N GLY A 150 12.46 27.52 19.09
CA GLY A 150 12.72 26.44 20.04
C GLY A 150 11.50 25.62 20.44
N ARG A 151 10.28 25.97 19.96
CA ARG A 151 9.05 25.18 20.13
C ARG A 151 8.69 24.40 18.87
N LEU A 152 9.08 24.93 17.72
CA LEU A 152 8.96 24.29 16.42
C LEU A 152 10.35 24.16 15.80
N ASP A 153 10.51 23.17 14.94
CA ASP A 153 11.73 22.93 14.12
C ASP A 153 11.80 23.83 12.89
N PHE A 154 10.81 24.73 12.71
CA PHE A 154 10.73 25.72 11.65
C PHE A 154 10.29 27.07 12.20
N SER A 155 10.54 28.14 11.44
CA SER A 155 10.11 29.51 11.78
C SER A 155 8.89 29.88 10.93
N PRO A 156 7.67 29.94 11.50
CA PRO A 156 6.48 30.27 10.73
C PRO A 156 6.54 31.72 10.23
N PRO A 157 6.14 32.00 8.98
CA PRO A 157 5.91 33.36 8.54
C PRO A 157 4.69 33.96 9.27
N VAL A 158 4.87 35.12 9.86
CA VAL A 158 3.81 35.87 10.57
C VAL A 158 3.69 37.22 9.93
N TYR A 159 2.48 37.61 9.55
CA TYR A 159 2.18 38.86 8.88
C TYR A 159 1.13 39.64 9.68
N ASP A 160 1.21 40.95 9.69
CA ASP A 160 0.14 41.84 10.20
C ASP A 160 -0.71 42.33 9.02
N PHE A 161 -2.01 42.09 9.12
CA PHE A 161 -3.01 42.61 8.18
C PHE A 161 -4.02 43.56 8.81
N ALA A 162 -3.67 44.21 9.95
CA ALA A 162 -4.55 45.15 10.63
C ALA A 162 -5.04 46.26 9.70
N GLY A 163 -4.15 46.82 8.86
CA GLY A 163 -4.47 47.82 7.85
C GLY A 163 -5.47 47.37 6.77
N ARG A 164 -5.70 46.06 6.64
CA ARG A 164 -6.67 45.45 5.72
C ARG A 164 -7.91 44.91 6.47
N GLY A 165 -7.98 45.16 7.78
CA GLY A 165 -9.10 44.75 8.62
C GLY A 165 -9.04 43.31 9.12
N TYR A 166 -7.86 42.69 9.10
CA TYR A 166 -7.57 41.38 9.66
C TYR A 166 -6.41 41.46 10.67
N PRO A 167 -6.62 42.09 11.85
CA PRO A 167 -5.58 42.21 12.86
C PRO A 167 -5.12 40.84 13.34
N LEU A 168 -3.81 40.69 13.57
CA LEU A 168 -3.25 39.54 14.27
C LEU A 168 -3.71 39.59 15.73
N VAL A 169 -4.19 38.47 16.25
CA VAL A 169 -4.61 38.29 17.66
C VAL A 169 -3.51 37.61 18.46
N GLY A 170 -2.81 36.67 17.84
CA GLY A 170 -1.72 35.96 18.48
C GLY A 170 -1.39 34.65 17.78
N GLY A 171 -0.70 33.79 18.50
CA GLY A 171 -0.32 32.46 18.02
C GLY A 171 -0.39 31.41 19.11
N ARG A 172 -0.43 30.14 18.71
CA ARG A 172 -0.33 28.99 19.60
C ARG A 172 0.39 27.85 18.92
N LEU A 173 0.93 26.95 19.73
CA LEU A 173 1.37 25.63 19.27
C LEU A 173 0.14 24.73 19.21
N ASP A 174 -0.02 24.01 18.13
CA ASP A 174 -1.09 23.04 17.96
C ASP A 174 -0.56 21.71 17.44
N TYR A 175 -1.39 20.67 17.42
CA TYR A 175 -1.02 19.34 16.99
C TYR A 175 -2.05 18.82 15.99
N VAL A 176 -1.65 18.68 14.74
CA VAL A 176 -2.51 18.28 13.62
C VAL A 176 -1.82 17.19 12.81
N ASP A 177 -2.56 16.16 12.45
CA ASP A 177 -2.05 15.03 11.65
C ASP A 177 -0.76 14.42 12.22
N GLY A 178 -0.71 14.26 13.55
CA GLY A 178 0.41 13.63 14.24
C GLY A 178 1.68 14.49 14.31
N ARG A 179 1.60 15.82 14.08
CA ARG A 179 2.78 16.73 14.12
C ARG A 179 2.48 18.05 14.81
N PRO A 180 3.49 18.67 15.41
CA PRO A 180 3.35 20.03 15.89
C PRO A 180 3.25 21.00 14.73
N VAL A 181 2.33 21.99 14.85
CA VAL A 181 2.07 23.00 13.82
C VAL A 181 1.98 24.39 14.46
N ALA A 182 2.30 25.41 13.70
CA ALA A 182 1.99 26.78 14.10
C ALA A 182 0.53 27.08 13.77
N ALA A 183 -0.19 27.65 14.73
CA ALA A 183 -1.52 28.19 14.55
C ALA A 183 -1.49 29.70 14.84
N LEU A 184 -1.71 30.50 13.79
CA LEU A 184 -1.84 31.96 13.90
C LEU A 184 -3.32 32.32 13.94
N VAL A 185 -3.66 33.26 14.80
CA VAL A 185 -5.05 33.69 14.99
C VAL A 185 -5.19 35.14 14.52
N TYR A 186 -6.13 35.35 13.61
CA TYR A 186 -6.52 36.65 13.12
C TYR A 186 -7.97 36.94 13.47
N GLY A 187 -8.30 38.23 13.63
CA GLY A 187 -9.66 38.66 13.84
C GLY A 187 -10.28 39.27 12.58
N ARG A 188 -11.59 39.16 12.44
CA ARG A 188 -12.37 39.91 11.47
C ARG A 188 -13.74 40.23 12.06
N ARG A 189 -13.96 41.46 12.51
CA ARG A 189 -15.16 41.82 13.31
C ARG A 189 -15.29 40.89 14.54
N GLN A 190 -16.32 40.06 14.59
CA GLN A 190 -16.54 39.09 15.67
C GLN A 190 -16.07 37.67 15.32
N HIS A 191 -15.55 37.47 14.10
CA HIS A 191 -15.08 36.17 13.60
C HIS A 191 -13.59 36.02 13.86
N LEU A 192 -13.20 34.79 14.15
CA LEU A 192 -11.81 34.38 14.31
C LEU A 192 -11.39 33.53 13.13
N ILE A 193 -10.19 33.81 12.62
CA ILE A 193 -9.58 33.05 11.52
C ILE A 193 -8.34 32.35 12.08
N ASN A 194 -8.31 31.06 12.05
CA ASN A 194 -7.11 30.29 12.38
C ASN A 194 -6.35 29.91 11.09
N VAL A 195 -5.08 30.20 11.09
CA VAL A 195 -4.13 29.80 10.05
C VAL A 195 -3.19 28.76 10.63
N PHE A 196 -3.39 27.50 10.27
CA PHE A 196 -2.47 26.43 10.60
C PHE A 196 -1.42 26.31 9.48
N LEU A 197 -0.17 26.22 9.86
CA LEU A 197 0.90 26.05 8.88
C LEU A 197 2.04 25.18 9.41
N TRP A 198 2.65 24.43 8.48
CA TRP A 198 3.82 23.58 8.70
C TRP A 198 4.61 23.39 7.42
N PRO A 199 5.89 22.99 7.47
CA PRO A 199 6.70 22.72 6.29
C PRO A 199 6.08 21.67 5.39
N SER A 200 6.06 21.91 4.07
CA SER A 200 5.52 21.00 3.07
C SER A 200 6.58 20.52 2.11
N PRO A 201 6.89 19.21 2.06
CA PRO A 201 7.84 18.67 1.08
C PRO A 201 7.25 18.53 -0.33
N ARG A 202 5.95 18.81 -0.51
CA ARG A 202 5.22 18.51 -1.76
C ARG A 202 5.33 19.57 -2.85
N GLY A 203 5.97 20.72 -2.54
CA GLY A 203 6.02 21.86 -3.44
C GLY A 203 4.68 22.58 -3.61
N PRO A 204 4.65 23.65 -4.44
CA PRO A 204 3.47 24.50 -4.57
C PRO A 204 2.29 23.76 -5.21
N SER A 205 1.10 23.92 -4.63
CA SER A 205 -0.16 23.52 -5.26
C SER A 205 -0.74 24.70 -6.07
N GLY A 206 -1.72 24.41 -6.90
CA GLY A 206 -2.55 25.44 -7.54
C GLY A 206 -3.26 26.35 -6.54
N GLY A 207 -4.36 26.99 -6.95
CA GLY A 207 -5.17 27.83 -6.06
C GLY A 207 -5.69 27.12 -4.82
N PRO A 208 -6.19 27.87 -3.83
CA PRO A 208 -6.76 27.31 -2.62
C PRO A 208 -7.92 26.35 -2.91
N LYS A 209 -7.90 25.17 -2.29
CA LYS A 209 -9.02 24.24 -2.29
C LYS A 209 -9.95 24.60 -1.15
N THR A 210 -11.22 24.76 -1.44
CA THR A 210 -12.24 25.12 -0.46
C THR A 210 -13.01 23.88 -0.01
N ARG A 211 -13.36 23.85 1.28
CA ARG A 211 -14.29 22.86 1.87
C ARG A 211 -15.18 23.57 2.87
N ASP A 212 -16.43 23.15 2.92
CA ASP A 212 -17.44 23.69 3.84
C ASP A 212 -17.94 22.54 4.72
N ARG A 213 -17.90 22.75 6.04
CA ARG A 213 -18.38 21.76 6.99
C ARG A 213 -18.83 22.41 8.28
N GLN A 214 -20.00 22.02 8.80
CA GLN A 214 -20.55 22.49 10.08
C GLN A 214 -20.62 24.03 10.22
N GLY A 215 -20.83 24.75 9.12
CA GLY A 215 -20.87 26.21 9.13
C GLY A 215 -19.50 26.90 9.06
N TYR A 216 -18.42 26.13 8.98
CA TYR A 216 -17.06 26.64 8.80
C TYR A 216 -16.58 26.44 7.37
N HIS A 217 -15.84 27.43 6.87
CA HIS A 217 -15.11 27.36 5.62
C HIS A 217 -13.64 27.04 5.88
N THR A 218 -13.09 26.08 5.13
CA THR A 218 -11.68 25.72 5.19
C THR A 218 -11.03 25.93 3.84
N LEU A 219 -9.93 26.65 3.79
CA LEU A 219 -9.12 26.88 2.60
C LEU A 219 -7.76 26.23 2.80
N HIS A 220 -7.30 25.45 1.82
CA HIS A 220 -6.00 24.78 1.85
C HIS A 220 -5.21 25.00 0.58
N TRP A 221 -3.93 25.35 0.72
CA TRP A 221 -2.95 25.39 -0.37
C TRP A 221 -1.56 25.10 0.15
N THR A 222 -0.62 24.82 -0.77
CA THR A 222 0.80 24.67 -0.46
C THR A 222 1.60 25.66 -1.27
N THR A 223 2.64 26.23 -0.63
CA THR A 223 3.70 27.00 -1.29
C THR A 223 4.95 26.10 -1.47
N ALA A 224 6.08 26.68 -1.85
CA ALA A 224 7.32 25.94 -1.94
C ALA A 224 7.74 25.35 -0.57
N ASP A 225 7.50 26.10 0.51
CA ASP A 225 8.03 25.79 1.84
C ASP A 225 6.96 25.30 2.80
N TYR A 226 5.71 25.77 2.68
CA TYR A 226 4.67 25.56 3.68
C TYR A 226 3.36 25.03 3.12
N SER A 227 2.67 24.25 3.94
CA SER A 227 1.24 23.90 3.80
C SER A 227 0.43 24.86 4.68
N TYR A 228 -0.58 25.49 4.11
CA TYR A 228 -1.48 26.44 4.78
C TYR A 228 -2.90 25.89 4.84
N TRP A 229 -3.50 26.00 6.01
CA TRP A 229 -4.89 25.69 6.25
C TRP A 229 -5.54 26.87 6.99
N VAL A 230 -6.51 27.47 6.37
CA VAL A 230 -7.23 28.63 6.92
C VAL A 230 -8.65 28.19 7.24
N VAL A 231 -9.09 28.40 8.46
CA VAL A 231 -10.42 28.00 8.95
C VAL A 231 -11.11 29.16 9.65
N SER A 232 -12.38 29.36 9.33
CA SER A 232 -13.25 30.37 9.98
C SER A 232 -14.72 30.08 9.66
N ASP A 233 -15.60 30.65 10.51
CA ASP A 233 -17.04 30.80 10.25
C ASP A 233 -17.36 32.09 9.44
N LEU A 234 -16.33 32.84 9.04
CA LEU A 234 -16.44 34.02 8.18
C LEU A 234 -16.97 33.65 6.79
N GLY A 235 -17.77 34.52 6.17
CA GLY A 235 -18.28 34.28 4.83
C GLY A 235 -17.16 33.98 3.82
N LEU A 236 -17.39 33.00 2.96
CA LEU A 236 -16.37 32.46 2.03
C LEU A 236 -15.65 33.54 1.19
N PRO A 237 -16.32 34.59 0.62
CA PRO A 237 -15.61 35.61 -0.14
C PRO A 237 -14.57 36.36 0.71
N GLU A 238 -14.93 36.76 1.94
CA GLU A 238 -14.00 37.48 2.82
C GLU A 238 -12.83 36.57 3.27
N LEU A 239 -13.09 35.28 3.48
CA LEU A 239 -12.04 34.30 3.80
C LEU A 239 -11.10 34.07 2.61
N GLN A 240 -11.62 34.09 1.39
CA GLN A 240 -10.82 34.04 0.16
C GLN A 240 -9.96 35.27 -0.02
N ASP A 241 -10.50 36.46 0.26
CA ASP A 241 -9.74 37.71 0.26
C ASP A 241 -8.57 37.66 1.26
N PHE A 242 -8.83 37.18 2.47
CA PHE A 242 -7.78 36.97 3.48
C PHE A 242 -6.71 35.98 3.00
N ALA A 243 -7.12 34.84 2.45
CA ALA A 243 -6.19 33.86 1.91
C ALA A 243 -5.34 34.41 0.75
N GLN A 244 -5.91 35.26 -0.07
CA GLN A 244 -5.18 35.96 -1.14
C GLN A 244 -4.14 36.94 -0.57
N LEU A 245 -4.49 37.73 0.45
CA LEU A 245 -3.53 38.58 1.14
C LEU A 245 -2.37 37.80 1.73
N LEU A 246 -2.66 36.67 2.40
CA LEU A 246 -1.63 35.81 2.98
C LEU A 246 -0.71 35.22 1.92
N ARG A 247 -1.24 34.76 0.79
CA ARG A 247 -0.46 34.24 -0.32
C ARG A 247 0.43 35.31 -0.98
N GLN A 248 -0.07 36.53 -1.12
CA GLN A 248 0.69 37.66 -1.65
C GLN A 248 1.86 38.02 -0.74
N ALA A 249 1.60 38.11 0.58
CA ALA A 249 2.64 38.41 1.56
C ALA A 249 3.74 37.33 1.57
N ASP A 250 3.34 36.03 1.50
CA ASP A 250 4.28 34.91 1.46
C ASP A 250 5.14 34.92 0.18
N SER A 251 4.58 35.28 -0.96
CA SER A 251 5.31 35.36 -2.23
C SER A 251 6.28 36.53 -2.31
N THR A 252 6.07 37.61 -1.56
CA THR A 252 6.94 38.79 -1.52
C THR A 252 8.13 38.64 -0.59
N VAL A 253 8.05 37.72 0.38
CA VAL A 253 9.12 37.47 1.37
C VAL A 253 10.10 36.36 0.93
N GLN A 254 9.85 35.65 -0.18
CA GLN A 254 10.84 34.73 -0.75
C GLN A 254 11.98 35.53 -1.44
N PRO A 255 13.13 35.75 -0.78
CA PRO A 255 14.30 36.21 -1.51
C PRO A 255 14.90 35.00 -2.23
N VAL A 256 14.96 35.10 -3.56
CA VAL A 256 16.09 34.65 -4.36
C VAL A 256 17.25 34.12 -3.50
N THR A 257 17.26 32.81 -3.25
CA THR A 257 18.49 32.09 -2.91
C THR A 257 18.50 30.77 -3.66
N ALA A 258 18.78 30.91 -4.94
CA ALA A 258 19.36 29.85 -5.73
C ALA A 258 20.69 30.36 -6.29
N ARG A 259 21.77 30.09 -5.59
CA ARG A 259 23.08 29.88 -6.19
C ARG A 259 23.85 28.86 -5.40
#